data_2e2aa7a3ae30ed45e4b205132ae85f0e
#
_entry.id   2e2aa7a3ae30ed45e4b205132ae85f0e
#
_cell.length_a   1.000
_cell.length_b   1.000
_cell.length_c   1.000
_cell.angle_alpha   90.00
_cell.angle_beta   90.00
_cell.angle_gamma   90.00
#
_symmetry.space_group_name_H-M   'P 1'
#
loop_
_entity.id
_entity.type
_entity.pdbx_description
1 polymer ?
#
loop_
_entity_poly.entity_id
_entity_poly.type
_entity_poly.pdbx_seq_one_letter_code
_entity_poly.pdbx_strand_id
1 'polypeptide(L)'
;DILDFVPKLYYTVELDLGAFTAITDKIVEKTNAESIMLSCNNRAAVVTDIVTETKSTAPPKLYDLTTLQREANKSYGYTAQFTLDTAQKLYEKKLITYPRTDSRYITSDVHDTIPGLLNIISDKLSLPMDFIPDTERITDNSKVSDHHALLPTKALESTDLSKLTANERDVLFLILRQLLCSAAKPYKYDTVKVTLECEGIAFHASGKTVIDMGWRKYLSGKADDKDSLLPTLNIGDIFDNSEAQLKEYQTSPPK
;
A
#
# COMPACT_ATOMS: atom_id res chain seq x y z
N ASP A 1 19.34 17.40 -7.67
CA ASP A 1 19.14 16.58 -8.87
C ASP A 1 19.53 15.14 -8.55
N ILE A 2 18.81 14.13 -9.09
CA ILE A 2 19.09 12.70 -8.81
C ILE A 2 20.48 12.31 -9.35
N LEU A 3 20.91 12.94 -10.44
CA LEU A 3 22.20 12.66 -11.10
C LEU A 3 23.42 13.19 -10.32
N ASP A 4 23.23 14.21 -9.49
CA ASP A 4 24.30 14.84 -8.70
C ASP A 4 24.21 14.47 -7.21
N PHE A 5 23.38 13.46 -6.88
CA PHE A 5 23.20 13.06 -5.50
C PHE A 5 24.45 12.39 -4.94
N VAL A 6 25.02 12.98 -3.90
CA VAL A 6 26.12 12.41 -3.14
C VAL A 6 25.60 11.82 -1.84
N PRO A 7 25.68 10.49 -1.64
CA PRO A 7 25.27 9.87 -0.39
C PRO A 7 26.06 10.45 0.79
N LYS A 8 25.36 10.79 1.86
CA LYS A 8 25.96 11.22 3.13
C LYS A 8 25.76 10.13 4.17
N LEU A 9 26.81 9.83 4.92
CA LEU A 9 26.74 8.94 6.06
C LEU A 9 25.96 9.61 7.19
N TYR A 10 25.18 8.80 7.90
CA TYR A 10 24.58 9.15 9.17
C TYR A 10 24.49 7.91 10.06
N TYR A 11 24.33 8.13 11.33
CA TYR A 11 24.30 7.11 12.35
C TYR A 11 22.99 7.17 13.13
N THR A 12 22.55 6.05 13.68
CA THR A 12 21.52 5.96 14.70
C THR A 12 22.00 5.04 15.82
N VAL A 13 21.51 5.26 17.01
CA VAL A 13 21.65 4.31 18.10
C VAL A 13 20.33 3.60 18.29
N GLU A 14 20.36 2.27 18.29
CA GLU A 14 19.22 1.42 18.55
C GLU A 14 19.29 0.91 20.00
N LEU A 15 18.17 1.00 20.74
CA LEU A 15 18.00 0.36 22.03
C LEU A 15 17.11 -0.88 21.83
N ASP A 16 17.65 -2.04 22.13
CA ASP A 16 16.88 -3.27 22.25
C ASP A 16 16.26 -3.32 23.66
N LEU A 17 14.92 -3.32 23.68
CA LEU A 17 14.12 -3.34 24.90
C LEU A 17 13.47 -4.72 25.13
N GLY A 18 13.96 -5.73 24.42
CA GLY A 18 13.50 -7.13 24.46
C GLY A 18 12.22 -7.35 23.66
N ALA A 19 11.16 -6.60 23.91
CA ALA A 19 9.89 -6.73 23.19
C ALA A 19 9.83 -5.91 21.87
N PHE A 20 10.63 -4.86 21.77
CA PHE A 20 10.72 -3.97 20.62
C PHE A 20 12.02 -3.18 20.66
N THR A 21 12.33 -2.52 19.55
CA THR A 21 13.52 -1.65 19.41
C THR A 21 13.10 -0.20 19.26
N ALA A 22 13.81 0.70 19.94
CA ALA A 22 13.68 2.14 19.77
C ALA A 22 14.97 2.73 19.20
N ILE A 23 14.86 3.77 18.36
CA ILE A 23 15.99 4.35 17.63
C ILE A 23 16.07 5.87 17.86
N THR A 24 17.30 6.42 17.87
CA THR A 24 17.49 7.88 17.89
C THR A 24 17.11 8.51 16.56
N ASP A 25 16.97 9.82 16.53
CA ASP A 25 17.06 10.59 15.30
C ASP A 25 18.43 10.40 14.62
N LYS A 26 18.54 10.89 13.37
CA LYS A 26 19.77 10.82 12.59
C LYS A 26 20.89 11.64 13.25
N ILE A 27 22.03 11.01 13.45
CA ILE A 27 23.24 11.62 14.00
C ILE A 27 24.28 11.71 12.89
N VAL A 28 24.85 12.88 12.65
CA VAL A 28 25.82 13.08 11.57
C VAL A 28 27.23 12.64 12.00
N GLU A 29 27.61 12.97 13.23
CA GLU A 29 28.96 12.71 13.75
C GLU A 29 29.03 11.33 14.43
N LYS A 30 29.93 10.46 13.94
CA LYS A 30 30.12 9.11 14.46
C LYS A 30 30.49 9.10 15.93
N THR A 31 31.41 9.98 16.34
CA THR A 31 31.85 10.09 17.74
C THR A 31 30.74 10.44 18.70
N ASN A 32 29.77 11.28 18.26
CA ASN A 32 28.60 11.59 19.04
C ASN A 32 27.68 10.36 19.17
N ALA A 33 27.45 9.62 18.09
CA ALA A 33 26.67 8.40 18.12
C ALA A 33 27.31 7.31 19.00
N GLU A 34 28.62 7.15 18.96
CA GLU A 34 29.37 6.25 19.85
C GLU A 34 29.25 6.66 21.32
N SER A 35 29.32 7.95 21.62
CA SER A 35 29.13 8.47 22.98
C SER A 35 27.72 8.17 23.51
N ILE A 36 26.68 8.39 22.70
CA ILE A 36 25.30 8.08 23.05
C ILE A 36 25.12 6.57 23.29
N MET A 37 25.65 5.73 22.41
CA MET A 37 25.61 4.27 22.57
C MET A 37 26.23 3.85 23.91
N LEU A 38 27.41 4.37 24.24
CA LEU A 38 28.09 4.02 25.48
C LEU A 38 27.34 4.53 26.73
N SER A 39 26.75 5.72 26.67
CA SER A 39 26.02 6.28 27.81
C SER A 39 24.70 5.56 28.07
N CYS A 40 24.01 5.08 27.03
CA CYS A 40 22.70 4.43 27.15
C CYS A 40 22.79 2.89 27.31
N ASN A 41 23.96 2.29 27.06
CA ASN A 41 24.12 0.84 27.15
C ASN A 41 23.95 0.32 28.59
N ASN A 42 23.08 -0.68 28.78
CA ASN A 42 22.70 -1.23 30.10
C ASN A 42 22.12 -0.16 31.04
N ARG A 43 21.42 0.83 30.52
CA ARG A 43 20.69 1.83 31.27
C ARG A 43 19.20 1.67 31.12
N ALA A 44 18.45 2.26 32.04
CA ALA A 44 17.01 2.28 31.98
C ALA A 44 16.51 3.30 30.94
N ALA A 45 15.52 2.90 30.15
CA ALA A 45 14.79 3.78 29.26
C ALA A 45 13.35 3.96 29.76
N VAL A 46 12.86 5.18 29.78
CA VAL A 46 11.54 5.53 30.32
C VAL A 46 10.64 6.05 29.20
N VAL A 47 9.41 5.57 29.11
CA VAL A 47 8.42 6.08 28.15
C VAL A 47 7.98 7.48 28.60
N THR A 48 8.25 8.48 27.76
CA THR A 48 7.92 9.89 28.05
C THR A 48 6.73 10.40 27.27
N ASP A 49 6.44 9.82 26.08
CA ASP A 49 5.31 10.23 25.25
C ASP A 49 4.77 9.08 24.42
N ILE A 50 3.45 9.05 24.19
CA ILE A 50 2.76 8.10 23.32
C ILE A 50 1.72 8.85 22.48
N VAL A 51 1.91 8.82 21.16
CA VAL A 51 0.97 9.43 20.20
C VAL A 51 0.33 8.34 19.36
N THR A 52 -0.99 8.26 19.40
CA THR A 52 -1.78 7.34 18.56
C THR A 52 -2.56 8.13 17.53
N GLU A 53 -2.45 7.74 16.26
CA GLU A 53 -3.21 8.35 15.16
C GLU A 53 -3.90 7.27 14.34
N THR A 54 -5.21 7.43 14.12
CA THR A 54 -5.94 6.62 13.14
C THR A 54 -5.74 7.20 11.74
N LYS A 55 -5.20 6.38 10.84
CA LYS A 55 -4.96 6.74 9.43
C LYS A 55 -5.88 5.97 8.51
N SER A 56 -6.25 6.64 7.42
CA SER A 56 -7.10 6.06 6.37
C SER A 56 -6.46 6.30 5.00
N THR A 57 -6.39 5.22 4.21
CA THR A 57 -5.96 5.30 2.81
C THR A 57 -7.16 5.01 1.91
N ALA A 58 -7.51 5.98 1.09
CA ALA A 58 -8.62 5.83 0.14
C ALA A 58 -8.35 4.68 -0.85
N PRO A 59 -9.41 4.00 -1.32
CA PRO A 59 -9.31 3.03 -2.40
C PRO A 59 -8.69 3.64 -3.67
N PRO A 60 -7.99 2.84 -4.50
CA PRO A 60 -7.41 3.32 -5.75
C PRO A 60 -8.51 3.73 -6.74
N LYS A 61 -8.15 4.53 -7.75
CA LYS A 61 -9.02 4.80 -8.90
C LYS A 61 -9.01 3.62 -9.86
N LEU A 62 -9.98 3.56 -10.76
CA LEU A 62 -10.01 2.60 -11.86
C LEU A 62 -8.76 2.75 -12.77
N TYR A 63 -8.54 1.77 -13.65
CA TYR A 63 -7.46 1.85 -14.63
C TYR A 63 -7.86 2.67 -15.86
N ASP A 64 -6.96 3.54 -16.30
CA ASP A 64 -6.75 3.92 -17.67
C ASP A 64 -5.71 2.99 -18.32
N LEU A 65 -5.41 3.16 -19.61
CA LEU A 65 -4.42 2.32 -20.28
C LEU A 65 -3.03 2.43 -19.62
N THR A 66 -2.58 3.63 -19.32
CA THR A 66 -1.24 3.89 -18.77
C THR A 66 -1.04 3.25 -17.41
N THR A 67 -2.02 3.34 -16.54
CA THR A 67 -1.94 2.74 -15.20
C THR A 67 -2.06 1.23 -15.25
N LEU A 68 -2.85 0.67 -16.16
CA LEU A 68 -2.88 -0.78 -16.43
C LEU A 68 -1.50 -1.28 -16.90
N GLN A 69 -0.87 -0.58 -17.85
CA GLN A 69 0.46 -0.92 -18.36
C GLN A 69 1.52 -0.91 -17.27
N ARG A 70 1.51 0.08 -16.38
CA ARG A 70 2.44 0.14 -15.23
C ARG A 70 2.23 -1.04 -14.28
N GLU A 71 0.97 -1.36 -13.97
CA GLU A 71 0.69 -2.45 -13.04
C GLU A 71 1.03 -3.82 -13.67
N ALA A 72 0.74 -4.03 -14.95
CA ALA A 72 1.11 -5.24 -15.67
C ALA A 72 2.65 -5.42 -15.76
N ASN A 73 3.38 -4.31 -15.96
CA ASN A 73 4.84 -4.34 -15.92
C ASN A 73 5.37 -4.70 -14.53
N LYS A 74 4.83 -4.07 -13.48
CA LYS A 74 5.23 -4.32 -12.09
C LYS A 74 4.94 -5.76 -11.66
N SER A 75 3.78 -6.30 -12.02
CA SER A 75 3.32 -7.61 -11.55
C SER A 75 3.86 -8.77 -12.37
N TYR A 76 4.05 -8.57 -13.69
CA TYR A 76 4.36 -9.64 -14.63
C TYR A 76 5.53 -9.35 -15.56
N GLY A 77 6.13 -8.16 -15.51
CA GLY A 77 7.21 -7.75 -16.41
C GLY A 77 6.75 -7.46 -17.85
N TYR A 78 5.44 -7.29 -18.09
CA TYR A 78 4.91 -7.05 -19.42
C TYR A 78 5.28 -5.66 -19.93
N THR A 79 5.64 -5.58 -21.23
CA THR A 79 5.86 -4.28 -21.88
C THR A 79 4.54 -3.55 -22.08
N ALA A 80 4.60 -2.22 -22.27
CA ALA A 80 3.42 -1.41 -22.54
C ALA A 80 2.67 -1.89 -23.81
N GLN A 81 3.42 -2.19 -24.88
CA GLN A 81 2.82 -2.68 -26.13
C GLN A 81 2.16 -4.05 -25.94
N PHE A 82 2.83 -4.99 -25.26
CA PHE A 82 2.28 -6.31 -25.01
C PHE A 82 0.99 -6.25 -24.17
N THR A 83 0.95 -5.38 -23.15
CA THR A 83 -0.25 -5.15 -22.34
C THR A 83 -1.40 -4.60 -23.17
N LEU A 84 -1.12 -3.62 -24.07
CA LEU A 84 -2.13 -3.06 -24.97
C LEU A 84 -2.68 -4.13 -25.93
N ASP A 85 -1.81 -4.91 -26.55
CA ASP A 85 -2.22 -5.96 -27.51
C ASP A 85 -3.07 -7.04 -26.81
N THR A 86 -2.72 -7.38 -25.57
CA THR A 86 -3.49 -8.33 -24.75
C THR A 86 -4.85 -7.74 -24.36
N ALA A 87 -4.90 -6.48 -23.94
CA ALA A 87 -6.15 -5.79 -23.63
C ALA A 87 -7.04 -5.64 -24.88
N GLN A 88 -6.45 -5.40 -26.05
CA GLN A 88 -7.18 -5.36 -27.33
C GLN A 88 -7.86 -6.71 -27.64
N LYS A 89 -7.17 -7.83 -27.42
CA LYS A 89 -7.76 -9.17 -27.58
C LYS A 89 -8.91 -9.42 -26.61
N LEU A 90 -8.78 -8.97 -25.35
CA LEU A 90 -9.87 -9.06 -24.36
C LEU A 90 -11.09 -8.22 -24.78
N TYR A 91 -10.87 -7.04 -25.33
CA TYR A 91 -11.93 -6.19 -25.87
C TYR A 91 -12.63 -6.85 -27.07
N GLU A 92 -11.90 -7.41 -28.03
CA GLU A 92 -12.44 -8.15 -29.19
C GLU A 92 -13.27 -9.37 -28.76
N LYS A 93 -12.88 -10.01 -27.65
CA LYS A 93 -13.68 -11.06 -26.97
C LYS A 93 -14.85 -10.50 -26.16
N LYS A 94 -15.04 -9.19 -26.15
CA LYS A 94 -16.09 -8.47 -25.41
C LYS A 94 -16.01 -8.64 -23.87
N LEU A 95 -14.82 -8.95 -23.34
CA LEU A 95 -14.62 -9.16 -21.89
C LEU A 95 -14.33 -7.89 -21.13
N ILE A 96 -13.80 -6.87 -21.80
CA ILE A 96 -13.53 -5.55 -21.22
C ILE A 96 -14.04 -4.44 -22.16
N THR A 97 -14.13 -3.22 -21.63
CA THR A 97 -14.42 -2.01 -22.40
C THR A 97 -13.21 -1.59 -23.23
N TYR A 98 -13.37 -0.58 -24.10
CA TYR A 98 -12.32 -0.13 -25.03
C TYR A 98 -11.02 0.23 -24.28
N PRO A 99 -9.87 -0.37 -24.65
CA PRO A 99 -8.67 -0.27 -23.82
C PRO A 99 -7.90 1.06 -23.94
N ARG A 100 -8.09 1.82 -25.05
CA ARG A 100 -7.39 3.09 -25.25
C ARG A 100 -8.17 4.24 -24.62
N THR A 101 -8.18 4.29 -23.30
CA THR A 101 -8.81 5.35 -22.51
C THR A 101 -7.79 6.02 -21.60
N ASP A 102 -7.95 7.30 -21.38
CA ASP A 102 -7.21 8.13 -20.43
C ASP A 102 -8.00 8.40 -19.15
N SER A 103 -9.28 8.04 -19.13
CA SER A 103 -10.13 8.22 -17.96
C SER A 103 -9.93 7.11 -16.92
N ARG A 104 -10.01 7.51 -15.66
CA ARG A 104 -10.01 6.64 -14.46
C ARG A 104 -11.33 6.71 -13.72
N TYR A 105 -12.38 7.17 -14.40
CA TYR A 105 -13.73 7.35 -13.89
C TYR A 105 -14.74 6.75 -14.84
N ILE A 106 -15.95 6.54 -14.34
CA ILE A 106 -17.11 6.14 -15.14
C ILE A 106 -18.10 7.31 -15.26
N THR A 107 -19.01 7.20 -16.19
CA THR A 107 -20.13 8.10 -16.36
C THR A 107 -21.36 7.60 -15.57
N SER A 108 -22.32 8.49 -15.31
CA SER A 108 -23.52 8.17 -14.54
C SER A 108 -24.41 7.11 -15.18
N ASP A 109 -24.40 6.96 -16.50
CA ASP A 109 -25.12 5.90 -17.22
C ASP A 109 -24.52 4.50 -17.00
N VAL A 110 -23.22 4.41 -16.66
CA VAL A 110 -22.54 3.15 -16.34
C VAL A 110 -22.69 2.80 -14.85
N HIS A 111 -22.87 3.79 -13.99
CA HIS A 111 -22.92 3.67 -12.54
C HIS A 111 -23.82 2.51 -12.04
N ASP A 112 -25.03 2.41 -12.54
CA ASP A 112 -26.01 1.42 -12.09
C ASP A 112 -25.66 -0.02 -12.53
N THR A 113 -24.70 -0.18 -13.42
CA THR A 113 -24.22 -1.51 -13.84
C THR A 113 -23.16 -2.08 -12.90
N ILE A 114 -22.48 -1.24 -12.14
CA ILE A 114 -21.32 -1.63 -11.33
C ILE A 114 -21.64 -2.67 -10.26
N PRO A 115 -22.73 -2.56 -9.46
CA PRO A 115 -23.04 -3.59 -8.47
C PRO A 115 -23.20 -4.99 -9.06
N GLY A 116 -23.84 -5.09 -10.24
CA GLY A 116 -23.98 -6.36 -10.96
C GLY A 116 -22.63 -6.92 -11.43
N LEU A 117 -21.74 -6.07 -11.95
CA LEU A 117 -20.39 -6.46 -12.35
C LEU A 117 -19.55 -6.93 -11.15
N LEU A 118 -19.67 -6.26 -10.02
CA LEU A 118 -18.95 -6.64 -8.79
C LEU A 118 -19.36 -8.03 -8.29
N ASN A 119 -20.66 -8.38 -8.36
CA ASN A 119 -21.15 -9.71 -8.01
C ASN A 119 -20.52 -10.78 -8.94
N ILE A 120 -20.55 -10.56 -10.26
CA ILE A 120 -19.91 -11.46 -11.24
C ILE A 120 -18.41 -11.64 -10.92
N ILE A 121 -17.70 -10.56 -10.61
CA ILE A 121 -16.28 -10.60 -10.28
C ILE A 121 -16.02 -11.38 -8.99
N SER A 122 -16.84 -11.12 -7.95
CA SER A 122 -16.76 -11.83 -6.67
C SER A 122 -16.84 -13.34 -6.86
N ASP A 123 -17.80 -13.79 -7.65
CA ASP A 123 -18.01 -15.22 -7.96
C ASP A 123 -16.83 -15.78 -8.78
N LYS A 124 -16.43 -15.09 -9.86
CA LYS A 124 -15.32 -15.54 -10.76
C LYS A 124 -13.97 -15.61 -10.07
N LEU A 125 -13.70 -14.73 -9.12
CA LEU A 125 -12.44 -14.70 -8.37
C LEU A 125 -12.51 -15.47 -7.04
N SER A 126 -13.70 -15.95 -6.64
CA SER A 126 -13.96 -16.52 -5.31
C SER A 126 -13.50 -15.57 -4.18
N LEU A 127 -13.77 -14.28 -4.36
CA LEU A 127 -13.45 -13.21 -3.42
C LEU A 127 -14.74 -12.61 -2.88
N PRO A 128 -15.22 -13.04 -1.70
CA PRO A 128 -16.50 -12.55 -1.16
C PRO A 128 -16.44 -11.05 -0.87
N MET A 129 -17.49 -10.34 -1.26
CA MET A 129 -17.68 -8.94 -0.91
C MET A 129 -18.42 -8.85 0.43
N ASP A 130 -17.81 -8.15 1.38
CA ASP A 130 -18.38 -7.86 2.71
C ASP A 130 -18.61 -6.35 2.92
N PHE A 131 -18.84 -5.63 1.82
CA PHE A 131 -19.03 -4.18 1.84
C PHE A 131 -20.14 -3.76 0.88
N ILE A 132 -20.73 -2.59 1.14
CA ILE A 132 -21.61 -1.89 0.20
C ILE A 132 -20.70 -1.09 -0.74
N PRO A 133 -20.80 -1.31 -2.08
CA PRO A 133 -19.94 -0.61 -3.03
C PRO A 133 -20.14 0.91 -2.99
N ASP A 134 -19.04 1.66 -2.92
CA ASP A 134 -19.03 3.10 -3.08
C ASP A 134 -18.78 3.44 -4.57
N THR A 135 -19.85 3.41 -5.35
CA THR A 135 -19.80 3.68 -6.80
C THR A 135 -19.78 5.17 -7.12
N GLU A 136 -20.28 6.03 -6.23
CA GLU A 136 -20.22 7.49 -6.40
C GLU A 136 -18.78 7.99 -6.52
N ARG A 137 -17.88 7.42 -5.74
CA ARG A 137 -16.48 7.82 -5.71
C ARG A 137 -15.74 7.60 -7.04
N ILE A 138 -16.17 6.64 -7.84
CA ILE A 138 -15.59 6.30 -9.15
C ILE A 138 -16.37 6.94 -10.30
N THR A 139 -17.46 7.66 -10.04
CA THR A 139 -18.33 8.28 -11.03
C THR A 139 -18.02 9.79 -11.12
N ASP A 140 -17.66 10.26 -12.32
CA ASP A 140 -17.45 11.69 -12.58
C ASP A 140 -17.50 11.97 -14.09
N ASN A 141 -18.65 12.43 -14.56
CA ASN A 141 -18.87 12.74 -15.99
C ASN A 141 -17.88 13.78 -16.53
N SER A 142 -17.41 14.70 -15.69
CA SER A 142 -16.49 15.76 -16.12
C SER A 142 -15.07 15.26 -16.41
N LYS A 143 -14.76 14.05 -15.97
CA LYS A 143 -13.46 13.37 -16.13
C LYS A 143 -13.49 12.25 -17.16
N VAL A 144 -14.57 12.14 -17.91
CA VAL A 144 -14.71 11.18 -19.01
C VAL A 144 -14.93 11.98 -20.29
N SER A 145 -13.98 11.90 -21.24
CA SER A 145 -14.07 12.52 -22.55
C SER A 145 -14.81 11.61 -23.54
N ASP A 146 -14.04 10.72 -24.18
CA ASP A 146 -14.57 9.82 -25.21
C ASP A 146 -14.93 8.45 -24.65
N HIS A 147 -14.10 7.94 -23.73
CA HIS A 147 -14.24 6.60 -23.13
C HIS A 147 -14.03 6.66 -21.61
N HIS A 148 -14.89 5.98 -20.88
CA HIS A 148 -14.72 5.79 -19.45
C HIS A 148 -13.55 4.83 -19.13
N ALA A 149 -13.22 4.68 -17.87
CA ALA A 149 -12.19 3.78 -17.36
C ALA A 149 -12.36 2.33 -17.86
N LEU A 150 -11.28 1.57 -17.80
CA LEU A 150 -11.30 0.14 -18.12
C LEU A 150 -12.18 -0.63 -17.12
N LEU A 151 -13.18 -1.29 -17.65
CA LEU A 151 -14.11 -2.13 -16.90
C LEU A 151 -14.26 -3.51 -17.55
N PRO A 152 -14.58 -4.54 -16.78
CA PRO A 152 -15.11 -5.78 -17.36
C PRO A 152 -16.52 -5.55 -17.89
N THR A 153 -16.99 -6.47 -18.72
CA THR A 153 -18.38 -6.48 -19.24
C THR A 153 -19.19 -7.62 -18.63
N LYS A 154 -20.50 -7.59 -18.85
CA LYS A 154 -21.42 -8.68 -18.45
C LYS A 154 -21.12 -10.02 -19.15
N ALA A 155 -20.44 -10.01 -20.32
CA ALA A 155 -20.03 -11.25 -20.99
C ALA A 155 -19.12 -12.14 -20.12
N LEU A 156 -18.48 -11.56 -19.11
CA LEU A 156 -17.69 -12.29 -18.12
C LEU A 156 -18.50 -13.38 -17.40
N GLU A 157 -19.79 -13.15 -17.15
CA GLU A 157 -20.66 -14.09 -16.43
C GLU A 157 -20.69 -15.47 -17.09
N SER A 158 -20.86 -15.52 -18.42
CA SER A 158 -20.93 -16.77 -19.21
C SER A 158 -19.57 -17.26 -19.70
N THR A 159 -18.49 -16.52 -19.43
CA THR A 159 -17.16 -16.84 -19.95
C THR A 159 -16.47 -17.90 -19.12
N ASP A 160 -15.96 -18.93 -19.79
CA ASP A 160 -15.04 -19.90 -19.20
C ASP A 160 -13.60 -19.34 -19.24
N LEU A 161 -13.13 -18.89 -18.07
CA LEU A 161 -11.79 -18.28 -17.94
C LEU A 161 -10.64 -19.27 -18.24
N SER A 162 -10.89 -20.59 -18.20
CA SER A 162 -9.87 -21.58 -18.53
C SER A 162 -9.46 -21.57 -19.99
N LYS A 163 -10.34 -21.06 -20.88
CA LYS A 163 -10.11 -20.92 -22.33
C LYS A 163 -9.26 -19.69 -22.69
N LEU A 164 -9.00 -18.81 -21.76
CA LEU A 164 -8.11 -17.66 -21.97
C LEU A 164 -6.65 -18.12 -21.84
N THR A 165 -5.76 -17.47 -22.59
CA THR A 165 -4.31 -17.64 -22.39
C THR A 165 -3.89 -17.10 -21.01
N ALA A 166 -2.73 -17.51 -20.51
CA ALA A 166 -2.22 -17.03 -19.23
C ALA A 166 -2.16 -15.49 -19.21
N ASN A 167 -1.61 -14.88 -20.26
CA ASN A 167 -1.46 -13.43 -20.34
C ASN A 167 -2.81 -12.69 -20.39
N GLU A 168 -3.80 -13.25 -21.08
CA GLU A 168 -5.16 -12.69 -21.09
C GLU A 168 -5.80 -12.75 -19.69
N ARG A 169 -5.61 -13.87 -18.96
CA ARG A 169 -6.08 -13.98 -17.57
C ARG A 169 -5.39 -12.98 -16.66
N ASP A 170 -4.07 -12.82 -16.78
CA ASP A 170 -3.30 -11.89 -15.96
C ASP A 170 -3.81 -10.46 -16.11
N VAL A 171 -3.94 -9.98 -17.35
CA VAL A 171 -4.43 -8.62 -17.63
C VAL A 171 -5.90 -8.46 -17.22
N LEU A 172 -6.74 -9.46 -17.49
CA LEU A 172 -8.13 -9.43 -17.06
C LEU A 172 -8.24 -9.36 -15.53
N PHE A 173 -7.49 -10.18 -14.80
CA PHE A 173 -7.53 -10.21 -13.34
C PHE A 173 -7.06 -8.90 -12.71
N LEU A 174 -6.10 -8.20 -13.30
CA LEU A 174 -5.77 -6.85 -12.86
C LEU A 174 -6.99 -5.92 -12.93
N ILE A 175 -7.72 -5.94 -14.05
CA ILE A 175 -8.90 -5.08 -14.27
C ILE A 175 -10.03 -5.47 -13.28
N LEU A 176 -10.30 -6.77 -13.11
CA LEU A 176 -11.32 -7.25 -12.18
C LEU A 176 -11.03 -6.83 -10.73
N ARG A 177 -9.81 -7.08 -10.27
CA ARG A 177 -9.39 -6.71 -8.91
C ARG A 177 -9.38 -5.21 -8.70
N GLN A 178 -9.00 -4.44 -9.72
CA GLN A 178 -9.02 -2.98 -9.63
C GLN A 178 -10.43 -2.44 -9.41
N LEU A 179 -11.44 -2.99 -10.09
CA LEU A 179 -12.82 -2.58 -9.87
C LEU A 179 -13.29 -2.92 -8.45
N LEU A 180 -12.98 -4.12 -7.94
CA LEU A 180 -13.25 -4.49 -6.54
C LEU A 180 -12.58 -3.52 -5.56
N CYS A 181 -11.29 -3.27 -5.74
CA CYS A 181 -10.54 -2.34 -4.90
C CYS A 181 -11.15 -0.93 -4.96
N SER A 182 -11.48 -0.47 -6.18
CA SER A 182 -11.95 0.89 -6.41
C SER A 182 -13.31 1.17 -5.75
N ALA A 183 -14.18 0.18 -5.64
CA ALA A 183 -15.50 0.32 -5.04
C ALA A 183 -15.55 -0.08 -3.55
N ALA A 184 -14.43 -0.57 -2.98
CA ALA A 184 -14.36 -1.05 -1.62
C ALA A 184 -14.16 0.08 -0.58
N LYS A 185 -14.23 -0.30 0.70
CA LYS A 185 -13.98 0.61 1.82
C LYS A 185 -12.51 1.08 1.86
N PRO A 186 -12.24 2.23 2.47
CA PRO A 186 -10.88 2.65 2.76
C PRO A 186 -10.14 1.64 3.65
N TYR A 187 -8.83 1.51 3.44
CA TYR A 187 -7.94 0.82 4.37
C TYR A 187 -7.69 1.70 5.59
N LYS A 188 -7.93 1.18 6.79
CA LYS A 188 -7.78 1.91 8.06
C LYS A 188 -6.80 1.21 8.98
N TYR A 189 -5.94 1.98 9.63
CA TYR A 189 -4.96 1.48 10.58
C TYR A 189 -4.61 2.55 11.61
N ASP A 190 -4.25 2.11 12.81
CA ASP A 190 -3.63 2.96 13.82
C ASP A 190 -2.11 2.92 13.68
N THR A 191 -1.50 4.07 13.89
CA THR A 191 -0.06 4.20 14.11
C THR A 191 0.16 4.67 15.53
N VAL A 192 1.04 3.98 16.24
CA VAL A 192 1.49 4.39 17.58
C VAL A 192 2.94 4.82 17.46
N LYS A 193 3.25 6.03 17.91
CA LYS A 193 4.61 6.52 18.08
C LYS A 193 4.89 6.65 19.55
N VAL A 194 5.98 6.06 20.01
CA VAL A 194 6.43 6.08 21.40
C VAL A 194 7.75 6.80 21.44
N THR A 195 7.88 7.76 22.36
CA THR A 195 9.15 8.39 22.70
C THR A 195 9.59 7.86 24.06
N LEU A 196 10.83 7.40 24.12
CA LEU A 196 11.50 7.01 25.35
C LEU A 196 12.68 7.93 25.59
N GLU A 197 13.04 8.13 26.85
CA GLU A 197 14.24 8.85 27.25
C GLU A 197 15.19 7.90 27.97
N CYS A 198 16.46 7.90 27.55
CA CYS A 198 17.55 7.19 28.20
C CYS A 198 18.73 8.17 28.35
N GLU A 199 19.17 8.43 29.59
CA GLU A 199 20.28 9.37 29.90
C GLU A 199 20.10 10.75 29.23
N GLY A 200 18.86 11.27 29.16
CA GLY A 200 18.54 12.56 28.54
C GLY A 200 18.47 12.53 27.01
N ILE A 201 18.60 11.37 26.39
CA ILE A 201 18.53 11.17 24.93
C ILE A 201 17.17 10.57 24.56
N ALA A 202 16.52 11.17 23.53
CA ALA A 202 15.26 10.67 23.02
C ALA A 202 15.46 9.51 22.04
N PHE A 203 14.66 8.45 22.22
CA PHE A 203 14.55 7.31 21.32
C PHE A 203 13.12 7.15 20.88
N HIS A 204 12.90 6.72 19.63
CA HIS A 204 11.58 6.60 19.05
C HIS A 204 11.31 5.17 18.59
N ALA A 205 10.14 4.67 18.93
CA ALA A 205 9.60 3.43 18.40
C ALA A 205 8.28 3.71 17.68
N SER A 206 7.92 2.90 16.70
CA SER A 206 6.62 3.02 16.02
C SER A 206 6.00 1.67 15.78
N GLY A 207 4.70 1.60 16.01
CA GLY A 207 3.87 0.44 15.73
C GLY A 207 2.75 0.77 14.76
N LYS A 208 2.18 -0.27 14.16
CA LYS A 208 1.04 -0.19 13.27
C LYS A 208 0.10 -1.36 13.55
N THR A 209 -1.18 -1.06 13.72
CA THR A 209 -2.26 -2.06 13.89
C THR A 209 -3.31 -1.83 12.83
N VAL A 210 -3.63 -2.84 12.04
CA VAL A 210 -4.68 -2.77 11.01
C VAL A 210 -6.05 -2.85 11.68
N ILE A 211 -6.90 -1.84 11.44
CA ILE A 211 -8.29 -1.80 11.92
C ILE A 211 -9.24 -2.42 10.90
N ASP A 212 -9.09 -2.03 9.62
CA ASP A 212 -9.91 -2.52 8.52
C ASP A 212 -9.03 -2.64 7.27
N MET A 213 -8.88 -3.86 6.75
CA MET A 213 -8.12 -4.12 5.51
C MET A 213 -8.74 -3.40 4.30
N GLY A 214 -10.02 -3.09 4.33
CA GLY A 214 -10.70 -2.38 3.27
C GLY A 214 -10.38 -2.94 1.88
N TRP A 215 -10.07 -2.04 0.94
CA TRP A 215 -9.74 -2.41 -0.44
C TRP A 215 -8.48 -3.27 -0.59
N ARG A 216 -7.55 -3.22 0.38
CA ARG A 216 -6.28 -3.97 0.29
C ARG A 216 -6.45 -5.47 0.31
N LYS A 217 -7.53 -6.01 0.89
CA LYS A 217 -7.81 -7.45 0.88
C LYS A 217 -8.05 -8.03 -0.52
N TYR A 218 -8.36 -7.19 -1.51
CA TYR A 218 -8.60 -7.59 -2.90
C TYR A 218 -7.38 -7.49 -3.80
N LEU A 219 -6.24 -6.99 -3.29
CA LEU A 219 -4.98 -6.95 -4.05
C LEU A 219 -4.48 -8.36 -4.37
N SER A 220 -3.79 -8.49 -5.51
CA SER A 220 -3.03 -9.70 -5.81
C SER A 220 -1.74 -9.72 -4.99
N GLY A 221 -1.50 -10.82 -4.28
CA GLY A 221 -0.30 -11.00 -3.45
C GLY A 221 -0.59 -10.82 -1.95
N LYS A 222 0.38 -11.20 -1.13
CA LYS A 222 0.35 -10.88 0.30
C LYS A 222 0.49 -9.38 0.42
N ALA A 223 -0.52 -8.69 0.93
CA ALA A 223 -0.33 -7.35 1.43
C ALA A 223 0.87 -7.42 2.41
N ASP A 224 1.89 -6.62 2.17
CA ASP A 224 3.04 -6.45 3.11
C ASP A 224 2.58 -5.68 4.38
N ASP A 225 1.34 -5.89 4.77
CA ASP A 225 0.76 -5.36 6.00
C ASP A 225 1.07 -6.32 7.16
N LYS A 226 2.36 -6.47 7.44
CA LYS A 226 2.75 -7.01 8.74
C LYS A 226 2.42 -5.93 9.77
N ASP A 227 1.57 -6.28 10.72
CA ASP A 227 1.45 -5.50 11.93
C ASP A 227 2.84 -5.42 12.57
N SER A 228 3.37 -4.22 12.71
CA SER A 228 4.50 -3.97 13.61
C SER A 228 3.89 -3.64 14.96
N LEU A 229 3.50 -4.68 15.69
CA LEU A 229 2.86 -4.51 16.98
C LEU A 229 3.90 -4.07 18.00
N LEU A 230 3.63 -2.95 18.66
CA LEU A 230 4.26 -2.62 19.94
C LEU A 230 3.45 -3.28 21.06
N PRO A 231 4.07 -3.67 22.17
CA PRO A 231 3.33 -4.07 23.36
C PRO A 231 2.45 -2.90 23.85
N THR A 232 1.49 -3.18 24.70
CA THR A 232 0.74 -2.12 25.37
C THR A 232 1.69 -1.35 26.30
N LEU A 233 1.83 -0.06 26.06
CA LEU A 233 2.74 0.84 26.78
C LEU A 233 1.97 1.97 27.44
N ASN A 234 2.48 2.42 28.58
CA ASN A 234 2.00 3.60 29.30
C ASN A 234 3.14 4.59 29.50
N ILE A 235 2.81 5.87 29.58
CA ILE A 235 3.79 6.90 29.97
C ILE A 235 4.28 6.57 31.39
N GLY A 236 5.59 6.55 31.56
CA GLY A 236 6.27 6.17 32.81
C GLY A 236 6.69 4.70 32.89
N ASP A 237 6.36 3.85 31.89
CA ASP A 237 6.91 2.50 31.82
C ASP A 237 8.43 2.54 31.69
N ILE A 238 9.11 1.66 32.44
CA ILE A 238 10.57 1.61 32.53
C ILE A 238 11.05 0.29 31.95
N PHE A 239 12.05 0.36 31.08
CA PHE A 239 12.76 -0.76 30.50
C PHE A 239 14.19 -0.76 31.03
N ASP A 240 14.48 -1.64 31.98
CA ASP A 240 15.80 -1.79 32.56
C ASP A 240 16.74 -2.58 31.62
N ASN A 241 18.05 -2.27 31.69
CA ASN A 241 19.11 -2.99 31.01
C ASN A 241 18.95 -3.04 29.46
N SER A 242 18.62 -1.90 28.86
CA SER A 242 18.53 -1.78 27.40
C SER A 242 19.92 -1.98 26.76
N GLU A 243 20.00 -2.84 25.74
CA GLU A 243 21.22 -3.03 24.96
C GLU A 243 21.30 -1.99 23.84
N ALA A 244 22.37 -1.18 23.82
CA ALA A 244 22.55 -0.12 22.84
C ALA A 244 23.47 -0.58 21.69
N GLN A 245 23.04 -0.40 20.44
CA GLN A 245 23.80 -0.74 19.24
C GLN A 245 23.93 0.45 18.29
N LEU A 246 25.12 0.68 17.76
CA LEU A 246 25.37 1.68 16.72
C LEU A 246 25.04 1.11 15.35
N LYS A 247 24.26 1.84 14.56
CA LYS A 247 23.98 1.52 13.15
C LYS A 247 24.46 2.66 12.24
N GLU A 248 25.04 2.27 11.11
CA GLU A 248 25.52 3.19 10.09
C GLU A 248 24.64 3.09 8.84
N TYR A 249 24.26 4.23 8.28
CA TYR A 249 23.41 4.34 7.10
C TYR A 249 23.94 5.38 6.13
N GLN A 250 23.46 5.33 4.91
CA GLN A 250 23.67 6.36 3.90
C GLN A 250 22.33 6.96 3.45
N THR A 251 22.32 8.25 3.17
CA THR A 251 21.15 8.89 2.55
C THR A 251 20.94 8.34 1.15
N SER A 252 19.68 8.20 0.73
CA SER A 252 19.29 7.82 -0.64
C SER A 252 18.84 9.06 -1.43
N PRO A 253 18.92 9.05 -2.77
CA PRO A 253 18.38 10.14 -3.57
C PRO A 253 16.87 10.32 -3.33
N PRO A 254 16.35 11.55 -3.51
CA PRO A 254 14.91 11.78 -3.43
C PRO A 254 14.17 10.93 -4.47
N LYS A 255 13.01 10.42 -4.08
CA LYS A 255 12.14 9.61 -4.94
C LYS A 255 11.39 10.47 -5.94
#